data_0141fcb61dfd90b81f7bc0c451d4e8ab
#
_entry.id   0141fcb61dfd90b81f7bc0c451d4e8ab
#
_cell.length_a   1.000
_cell.length_b   1.000
_cell.length_c   1.000
_cell.angle_alpha   90.00
_cell.angle_beta   90.00
_cell.angle_gamma   90.00
#
_symmetry.space_group_name_H-M   'P 1'
#
loop_
_entity.id
_entity.type
_entity.pdbx_description
1 polymer ?
#
loop_
_entity_poly.entity_id
_entity_poly.type
_entity_poly.pdbx_seq_one_letter_code
_entity_poly.pdbx_strand_id
1 'polypeptide(L)'
;MIPQDRHRTRCHAHLDARTCEGRDPWGLTVFGPDRLRETSVPLLDWLAGTGASKVAVHFDVDTVDSDEVVLGLGTVPGGLTRAQVHRVIDDLGQHSDVVGLTVAEFIPRDVLALQGMLRGLPLIGS
;
A
#
# COMPACT_ATOMS: atom_id res chain seq x y z
N MET A 1 24.63 6.68 -19.39
CA MET A 1 24.37 6.80 -17.93
C MET A 1 22.87 6.66 -17.74
N ILE A 2 22.42 5.51 -17.27
CA ILE A 2 20.99 5.20 -17.03
C ILE A 2 20.68 5.68 -15.61
N PRO A 3 19.72 6.59 -15.40
CA PRO A 3 19.27 6.91 -14.06
C PRO A 3 18.57 5.65 -13.48
N GLN A 4 19.18 5.06 -12.48
CA GLN A 4 18.52 4.03 -11.69
C GLN A 4 17.51 4.71 -10.77
N ASP A 5 16.32 4.90 -11.27
CA ASP A 5 15.20 5.40 -10.48
C ASP A 5 14.69 4.25 -9.61
N ARG A 6 15.30 4.09 -8.43
CA ARG A 6 14.93 3.08 -7.45
C ARG A 6 14.05 3.72 -6.37
N HIS A 7 12.90 4.22 -6.74
CA HIS A 7 11.91 4.61 -5.75
C HIS A 7 10.85 3.51 -5.60
N ARG A 8 11.13 2.56 -4.72
CA ARG A 8 10.12 1.60 -4.28
C ARG A 8 9.31 2.25 -3.16
N THR A 9 8.07 2.56 -3.45
CA THR A 9 7.10 2.93 -2.41
C THR A 9 6.71 1.66 -1.68
N ARG A 10 7.19 1.49 -0.46
CA ARG A 10 6.69 0.48 0.45
C ARG A 10 5.77 1.16 1.46
N CYS A 11 4.49 0.91 1.36
CA CYS A 11 3.59 1.20 2.47
C CYS A 11 3.71 0.03 3.45
N HIS A 12 4.58 0.17 4.45
CA HIS A 12 4.68 -0.79 5.53
C HIS A 12 3.88 -0.29 6.73
N ALA A 13 2.84 -0.99 7.12
CA ALA A 13 2.17 -0.78 8.39
C ALA A 13 2.99 -1.28 9.60
N HIS A 14 4.15 -1.86 9.34
CA HIS A 14 4.94 -2.58 10.33
C HIS A 14 5.92 -1.72 11.12
N LEU A 15 5.91 -0.41 10.94
CA LEU A 15 6.78 0.49 11.69
C LEU A 15 6.03 1.11 12.85
N ASP A 16 6.66 1.00 14.03
CA ASP A 16 6.24 1.63 15.28
C ASP A 16 5.67 3.04 15.01
N ALA A 17 4.48 3.32 15.54
CA ALA A 17 3.71 4.55 15.26
C ALA A 17 4.47 5.87 15.53
N ARG A 18 5.67 5.81 16.07
CA ARG A 18 6.51 6.97 16.37
C ARG A 18 7.55 7.30 15.29
N THR A 19 7.74 6.46 14.28
CA THR A 19 8.78 6.63 13.26
C THR A 19 8.24 6.98 11.87
N CYS A 20 6.96 7.18 11.71
CA CYS A 20 6.30 7.20 10.41
C CYS A 20 6.15 8.57 9.76
N GLU A 21 6.91 9.59 10.16
CA GLU A 21 6.93 10.85 9.43
C GLU A 21 8.32 11.11 8.86
N GLY A 22 8.45 10.95 7.54
CA GLY A 22 9.67 11.34 6.84
C GLY A 22 10.28 10.24 6.00
N ARG A 23 11.59 10.23 5.94
CA ARG A 23 12.38 9.18 5.28
C ARG A 23 12.88 8.21 6.33
N ASP A 24 12.80 6.93 6.02
CA ASP A 24 13.41 5.90 6.85
C ASP A 24 14.96 5.97 6.75
N PRO A 25 15.69 5.19 7.58
CA PRO A 25 17.17 5.16 7.52
C PRO A 25 17.75 4.76 6.17
N TRP A 26 16.94 4.16 5.31
CA TRP A 26 17.30 3.71 3.95
C TRP A 26 16.99 4.77 2.88
N GLY A 27 16.50 5.93 3.27
CA GLY A 27 16.11 7.00 2.35
C GLY A 27 14.79 6.75 1.62
N LEU A 28 13.97 5.79 2.07
CA LEU A 28 12.65 5.54 1.52
C LEU A 28 11.65 6.55 2.07
N THR A 29 10.76 7.03 1.23
CA THR A 29 9.63 7.83 1.68
C THR A 29 8.58 6.92 2.32
N VAL A 30 8.13 7.27 3.52
CA VAL A 30 7.20 6.49 4.32
C VAL A 30 5.97 7.33 4.63
N PHE A 31 4.80 6.73 4.46
CA PHE A 31 3.52 7.28 4.89
C PHE A 31 2.90 6.35 5.94
N GLY A 32 2.76 6.84 7.15
CA GLY A 32 2.07 6.10 8.20
C GLY A 32 0.57 5.97 7.93
N PRO A 33 -0.11 5.01 8.59
CA PRO A 33 -1.55 4.79 8.39
C PRO A 33 -2.39 6.07 8.59
N ASP A 34 -2.05 6.88 9.57
CA ASP A 34 -2.81 8.11 9.89
C ASP A 34 -2.81 9.12 8.73
N ARG A 35 -1.76 9.12 7.91
CA ARG A 35 -1.67 9.99 6.74
C ARG A 35 -2.57 9.53 5.59
N LEU A 36 -2.92 8.26 5.55
CA LEU A 36 -3.66 7.63 4.44
C LEU A 36 -5.07 7.16 4.82
N ARG A 37 -5.50 7.33 6.09
CA ARG A 37 -6.83 6.90 6.53
C ARG A 37 -7.96 7.59 5.77
N GLU A 38 -7.89 8.90 5.66
CA GLU A 38 -8.96 9.71 5.09
C GLU A 38 -8.75 10.04 3.62
N THR A 39 -7.49 10.04 3.15
CA THR A 39 -7.15 10.49 1.81
C THR A 39 -5.87 9.86 1.30
N SER A 40 -5.77 9.65 -0.02
CA SER A 40 -4.54 9.21 -0.69
C SER A 40 -3.68 10.38 -1.18
N VAL A 41 -4.13 11.62 -0.98
CA VAL A 41 -3.45 12.83 -1.51
C VAL A 41 -1.98 12.91 -1.15
N PRO A 42 -1.52 12.65 0.09
CA PRO A 42 -0.09 12.71 0.40
C PRO A 42 0.77 11.78 -0.46
N LEU A 43 0.26 10.57 -0.72
CA LEU A 43 0.93 9.59 -1.57
C LEU A 43 0.92 10.02 -3.04
N LEU A 44 -0.21 10.52 -3.53
CA LEU A 44 -0.37 10.96 -4.91
C LEU A 44 0.49 12.19 -5.22
N ASP A 45 0.56 13.14 -4.30
CA ASP A 45 1.41 14.33 -4.44
C ASP A 45 2.90 13.94 -4.48
N TRP A 46 3.30 13.01 -3.62
CA TRP A 46 4.66 12.47 -3.64
C TRP A 46 4.96 11.78 -4.99
N LEU A 47 4.05 10.93 -5.46
CA LEU A 47 4.19 10.22 -6.73
C LEU A 47 4.33 11.21 -7.90
N ALA A 48 3.49 12.24 -7.95
CA ALA A 48 3.57 13.29 -8.96
C ALA A 48 4.93 14.00 -8.94
N GLY A 49 5.48 14.24 -7.75
CA GLY A 49 6.80 14.84 -7.58
C GLY A 49 7.96 13.96 -8.05
N THR A 50 7.78 12.64 -8.16
CA THR A 50 8.81 11.73 -8.69
C THR A 50 8.93 11.77 -10.20
N GLY A 51 7.90 12.22 -10.91
CA GLY A 51 7.81 12.16 -12.37
C GLY A 51 7.55 10.75 -12.94
N ALA A 52 7.36 9.74 -12.09
CA ALA A 52 7.07 8.39 -12.52
C ALA A 52 5.64 8.28 -13.05
N SER A 53 5.47 7.76 -14.26
CA SER A 53 4.16 7.49 -14.87
C SER A 53 3.70 6.04 -14.67
N LYS A 54 4.62 5.13 -14.33
CA LYS A 54 4.38 3.70 -14.11
C LYS A 54 4.76 3.34 -12.69
N VAL A 55 3.92 2.53 -12.06
CA VAL A 55 4.13 2.06 -10.69
C VAL A 55 3.91 0.55 -10.60
N ALA A 56 4.67 -0.10 -9.75
CA ALA A 56 4.39 -1.47 -9.31
C ALA A 56 4.00 -1.41 -7.83
N VAL A 57 2.91 -2.07 -7.49
CA VAL A 57 2.39 -2.15 -6.12
C VAL A 57 2.78 -3.49 -5.53
N HIS A 58 3.40 -3.46 -4.36
CA HIS A 58 3.60 -4.62 -3.52
C HIS A 58 2.70 -4.47 -2.29
N PHE A 59 1.67 -5.28 -2.23
CA PHE A 59 0.71 -5.30 -1.13
C PHE A 59 1.03 -6.43 -0.17
N ASP A 60 1.51 -6.06 1.00
CA ASP A 60 1.63 -6.96 2.14
C ASP A 60 0.32 -6.90 2.93
N VAL A 61 -0.33 -8.05 3.11
CA VAL A 61 -1.65 -8.11 3.76
C VAL A 61 -1.61 -7.74 5.23
N ASP A 62 -0.44 -7.77 5.86
CA ASP A 62 -0.26 -7.32 7.25
C ASP A 62 -0.39 -5.79 7.40
N THR A 63 -0.48 -5.05 6.29
CA THR A 63 -0.87 -3.63 6.26
C THR A 63 -2.30 -3.41 6.77
N VAL A 64 -3.16 -4.42 6.63
CA VAL A 64 -4.56 -4.33 7.07
C VAL A 64 -4.63 -4.41 8.58
N ASP A 65 -5.47 -3.54 9.16
CA ASP A 65 -5.71 -3.54 10.60
C ASP A 65 -6.18 -4.91 11.09
N SER A 66 -5.40 -5.52 11.97
CA SER A 66 -5.71 -6.84 12.51
C SER A 66 -6.97 -6.87 13.39
N ASP A 67 -7.43 -5.71 13.86
CA ASP A 67 -8.71 -5.59 14.58
C ASP A 67 -9.91 -5.72 13.61
N GLU A 68 -9.71 -5.46 12.31
CA GLU A 68 -10.75 -5.70 11.30
C GLU A 68 -10.71 -7.13 10.78
N VAL A 69 -9.53 -7.59 10.34
CA VAL A 69 -9.36 -8.95 9.79
C VAL A 69 -7.89 -9.35 9.84
N VAL A 70 -7.63 -10.62 10.09
CA VAL A 70 -6.29 -11.21 10.06
C VAL A 70 -6.14 -12.02 8.78
N LEU A 71 -5.35 -11.54 7.84
CA LEU A 71 -5.10 -12.17 6.54
C LEU A 71 -3.75 -12.89 6.47
N GLY A 72 -2.80 -12.51 7.28
CA GLY A 72 -1.47 -13.08 7.38
C GLY A 72 -1.12 -13.58 8.77
N LEU A 73 0.15 -13.75 9.06
CA LEU A 73 0.67 -14.08 10.39
C LEU A 73 0.76 -12.85 11.30
N GLY A 74 0.95 -11.68 10.71
CA GLY A 74 1.04 -10.42 11.45
C GLY A 74 -0.30 -10.07 12.10
N THR A 75 -0.25 -9.70 13.37
CA THR A 75 -1.41 -9.23 14.13
C THR A 75 -1.11 -7.85 14.68
N VAL A 76 -0.99 -6.87 13.78
CA VAL A 76 -0.66 -5.48 14.12
C VAL A 76 -1.93 -4.64 14.04
N PRO A 77 -2.45 -4.16 15.18
CA PRO A 77 -3.58 -3.24 15.21
C PRO A 77 -3.17 -1.83 14.75
N GLY A 78 -4.15 -1.04 14.33
CA GLY A 78 -3.92 0.35 13.93
C GLY A 78 -3.45 0.53 12.49
N GLY A 79 -3.50 -0.52 11.67
CA GLY A 79 -3.27 -0.43 10.24
C GLY A 79 -4.41 0.26 9.49
N LEU A 80 -4.39 0.15 8.17
CA LEU A 80 -5.50 0.61 7.33
C LEU A 80 -6.60 -0.44 7.29
N THR A 81 -7.85 0.00 7.16
CA THR A 81 -8.96 -0.92 6.89
C THR A 81 -8.85 -1.48 5.48
N ARG A 82 -9.56 -2.58 5.20
CA ARG A 82 -9.65 -3.14 3.84
C ARG A 82 -10.11 -2.10 2.82
N ALA A 83 -11.12 -1.32 3.18
CA ALA A 83 -11.64 -0.27 2.30
C ALA A 83 -10.62 0.84 2.05
N GLN A 84 -9.83 1.21 3.06
CA GLN A 84 -8.77 2.21 2.93
C GLN A 84 -7.63 1.71 2.05
N VAL A 85 -7.20 0.46 2.21
CA VAL A 85 -6.18 -0.15 1.34
C VAL A 85 -6.68 -0.20 -0.10
N HIS A 86 -7.92 -0.67 -0.32
CA HIS A 86 -8.53 -0.70 -1.65
C HIS A 86 -8.53 0.68 -2.30
N ARG A 87 -9.00 1.71 -1.57
CA ARG A 87 -9.00 3.09 -2.06
C ARG A 87 -7.60 3.55 -2.45
N VAL A 88 -6.59 3.32 -1.63
CA VAL A 88 -5.21 3.76 -1.91
C VAL A 88 -4.68 3.14 -3.21
N ILE A 89 -4.90 1.85 -3.41
CA ILE A 89 -4.45 1.16 -4.63
C ILE A 89 -5.27 1.60 -5.85
N ASP A 90 -6.57 1.77 -5.69
CA ASP A 90 -7.45 2.26 -6.76
C ASP A 90 -7.08 3.68 -7.20
N ASP A 91 -6.85 4.58 -6.24
CA ASP A 91 -6.40 5.95 -6.50
C ASP A 91 -5.05 5.98 -7.23
N LEU A 92 -4.11 5.09 -6.88
CA LEU A 92 -2.87 4.93 -7.63
C LEU A 92 -3.14 4.55 -9.10
N GLY A 93 -4.07 3.63 -9.33
CA GLY A 93 -4.46 3.19 -10.67
C GLY A 93 -5.16 4.27 -11.50
N GLN A 94 -5.81 5.23 -10.83
CA GLN A 94 -6.45 6.36 -11.51
C GLN A 94 -5.45 7.46 -11.90
N HIS A 95 -4.32 7.55 -11.20
CA HIS A 95 -3.32 8.63 -11.38
C HIS A 95 -2.02 8.15 -12.01
N SER A 96 -1.84 6.87 -12.22
CA SER A 96 -0.64 6.27 -12.81
C SER A 96 -0.97 4.97 -13.52
N ASP A 97 -0.04 4.51 -14.35
CA ASP A 97 -0.13 3.20 -14.99
C ASP A 97 0.42 2.14 -14.00
N VAL A 98 -0.48 1.36 -13.41
CA VAL A 98 -0.09 0.25 -12.52
C VAL A 98 0.30 -0.94 -13.39
N VAL A 99 1.58 -1.22 -13.46
CA VAL A 99 2.17 -2.27 -14.31
C VAL A 99 2.45 -3.59 -13.58
N GLY A 100 2.28 -3.61 -12.27
CA GLY A 100 2.45 -4.82 -11.46
C GLY A 100 1.74 -4.68 -10.12
N LEU A 101 1.12 -5.77 -9.68
CA LEU A 101 0.52 -5.91 -8.36
C LEU A 101 0.91 -7.27 -7.79
N THR A 102 1.58 -7.26 -6.66
CA THR A 102 1.90 -8.48 -5.90
C THR A 102 1.19 -8.46 -4.56
N VAL A 103 0.76 -9.61 -4.11
CA VAL A 103 0.18 -9.80 -2.78
C VAL A 103 1.10 -10.73 -1.99
N ALA A 104 1.51 -10.31 -0.81
CA ALA A 104 2.45 -11.04 0.02
C ALA A 104 1.86 -11.35 1.42
N GLU A 105 2.46 -12.30 2.10
CA GLU A 105 2.17 -12.72 3.49
C GLU A 105 0.76 -13.29 3.69
N PHE A 106 -0.02 -13.52 2.64
CA PHE A 106 -1.36 -14.07 2.75
C PHE A 106 -1.34 -15.54 3.19
N ILE A 107 -2.10 -15.83 4.23
CA ILE A 107 -2.43 -17.18 4.66
C ILE A 107 -3.91 -17.43 4.34
N PRO A 108 -4.29 -18.55 3.70
CA PRO A 108 -5.65 -18.76 3.21
C PRO A 108 -6.63 -19.10 4.33
N ARG A 109 -6.83 -18.16 5.27
CA ARG A 109 -7.82 -18.24 6.35
C ARG A 109 -9.13 -17.61 5.93
N ASP A 110 -9.08 -16.46 5.27
CA ASP A 110 -10.25 -15.70 4.83
C ASP A 110 -10.07 -15.28 3.36
N VAL A 111 -10.26 -16.25 2.48
CA VAL A 111 -10.11 -16.05 1.03
C VAL A 111 -11.16 -15.07 0.49
N LEU A 112 -12.38 -15.09 1.05
CA LEU A 112 -13.45 -14.19 0.61
C LEU A 112 -13.16 -12.74 0.97
N ALA A 113 -12.56 -12.48 2.14
CA ALA A 113 -12.15 -11.13 2.52
C ALA A 113 -11.08 -10.60 1.57
N LEU A 114 -10.06 -11.40 1.25
CA LEU A 114 -9.04 -11.01 0.28
C LEU A 114 -9.63 -10.80 -1.11
N GLN A 115 -10.47 -11.70 -1.59
CA GLN A 115 -11.14 -11.58 -2.88
C GLN A 115 -11.94 -10.27 -2.97
N GLY A 116 -12.70 -9.95 -1.92
CA GLY A 116 -13.46 -8.71 -1.85
C GLY A 116 -12.60 -7.45 -1.91
N MET A 117 -11.43 -7.48 -1.27
CA MET A 117 -10.48 -6.37 -1.32
C MET A 117 -9.88 -6.16 -2.71
N LEU A 118 -9.56 -7.23 -3.40
CA LEU A 118 -8.84 -7.17 -4.68
C LEU A 118 -9.75 -6.88 -5.86
N ARG A 119 -11.06 -7.12 -5.73
CA ARG A 119 -12.01 -6.93 -6.83
C ARG A 119 -12.03 -5.49 -7.32
N GLY A 120 -11.89 -5.31 -8.62
CA GLY A 120 -11.90 -4.01 -9.29
C GLY A 120 -10.60 -3.22 -9.18
N LEU A 121 -9.58 -3.77 -8.52
CA LEU A 121 -8.26 -3.14 -8.50
C LEU A 121 -7.59 -3.20 -9.88
N PRO A 122 -6.64 -2.27 -10.17
CA PRO A 122 -5.82 -2.35 -11.35
C PRO A 122 -5.21 -3.74 -11.52
N LEU A 123 -5.24 -4.28 -12.74
CA LEU A 123 -4.73 -5.60 -13.14
C LEU A 123 -5.55 -6.82 -12.66
N ILE A 124 -6.52 -6.64 -11.76
CA ILE A 124 -7.36 -7.76 -11.28
C ILE A 124 -8.67 -7.85 -12.07
N GLY A 125 -9.23 -6.71 -12.45
CA GLY A 125 -10.50 -6.66 -13.14
C GLY A 125 -11.71 -6.85 -12.22
N SER A 126 -12.87 -6.90 -12.81
CA SER A 126 -14.16 -7.08 -12.12
C SER A 126 -14.46 -8.54 -11.87
#